data_cb20a6c15c3cd8766206a7e09c0662c2
#
_entry.id   cb20a6c15c3cd8766206a7e09c0662c2
#
_cell.length_a   1.000
_cell.length_b   1.000
_cell.length_c   1.000
_cell.angle_alpha   90.00
_cell.angle_beta   90.00
_cell.angle_gamma   90.00
#
_symmetry.space_group_name_H-M   'P 1'
#
loop_
_entity.id
_entity.type
_entity.pdbx_description
1 polymer ?
#
loop_
_entity_poly.entity_id
_entity_poly.type
_entity_poly.pdbx_seq_one_letter_code
_entity_poly.pdbx_strand_id
1 'polypeptide(L)'
;MILQALTQYYEDMLALGKIERPGWSKSKVSYGLVLNDEGQLTQLLHLQTEVVRGKKTVQAPQELLVPSPAKRSSGVLANFLCDNSSYLLGVDAKGKPTRTAECFSAAKELHLKLLEQADSPTARAVVRFFECWDPAQAINHPTLQEDWDYLLKAGNLIFWYGNGPVTQDPAVADAWTQHYEAADDAAEPIRCLVTGRCGPLARLHPNIKGVAGAQSSGASLVSFNASAFCSYDHEQGANAPVSEYAAFAYTTALNTLLADRNRVCRVGDTTILCWAAGGDSNYQDCFLANMFNDSYSEADLLNTLHHLAKGEHIAWNGNHLNPDTRFHVLGLAPNAARLSVRFFWQNTFGRMARNLARHYDRLNIIRPAYDKFPTLPVWRLVQETVRKPSPGARPAEPNPRLAGDLLLAVLNDMPYPATLLDGTALRIRAERSVSRGQAAIIKAYYLRNSSNLPLKEVMTVELNEQSTYLPYVLGRLFAVLEAVQQSANPGINATIKDRYFNSASATPSSVFPLLINLAQKHLAKLDDGLSLYYQKKIADLIDRITQTLPARMALPEQGAFQLGYYHETQKRYAKSKKEES
;
A
#
# COMPACT_ATOMS: atom_id res chain seq x y z
N MET A 1 6.94 8.54 17.31
CA MET A 1 5.86 9.07 16.47
C MET A 1 5.07 7.98 15.76
N ILE A 2 5.66 7.07 14.93
CA ILE A 2 4.89 5.99 14.27
C ILE A 2 4.22 5.07 15.29
N LEU A 3 4.99 4.53 16.24
CA LEU A 3 4.48 3.59 17.24
C LEU A 3 3.41 4.26 18.12
N GLN A 4 3.58 5.52 18.48
CA GLN A 4 2.59 6.30 19.23
C GLN A 4 1.28 6.46 18.44
N ALA A 5 1.36 6.79 17.14
CA ALA A 5 0.17 6.94 16.31
C ALA A 5 -0.59 5.62 16.12
N LEU A 6 0.14 4.50 16.00
CA LEU A 6 -0.46 3.17 15.91
C LEU A 6 -1.04 2.71 17.27
N THR A 7 -0.36 3.02 18.38
CA THR A 7 -0.90 2.73 19.73
C THR A 7 -2.18 3.52 19.98
N GLN A 8 -2.23 4.80 19.58
CA GLN A 8 -3.45 5.58 19.69
C GLN A 8 -4.58 5.02 18.83
N TYR A 9 -4.28 4.62 17.59
CA TYR A 9 -5.27 3.96 16.73
C TYR A 9 -5.78 2.65 17.35
N TYR A 10 -4.89 1.86 18.00
CA TYR A 10 -5.29 0.69 18.75
C TYR A 10 -6.28 1.04 19.87
N GLU A 11 -5.99 2.06 20.67
CA GLU A 11 -6.85 2.52 21.77
C GLU A 11 -8.22 3.00 21.24
N ASP A 12 -8.23 3.78 20.14
CA ASP A 12 -9.45 4.22 19.48
C ASP A 12 -10.31 3.02 19.02
N MET A 13 -9.69 2.03 18.40
CA MET A 13 -10.38 0.83 17.90
C MET A 13 -10.85 -0.10 19.03
N LEU A 14 -10.08 -0.18 20.12
CA LEU A 14 -10.43 -0.93 21.32
C LEU A 14 -11.68 -0.33 21.99
N ALA A 15 -11.74 0.99 22.11
CA ALA A 15 -12.90 1.70 22.64
C ALA A 15 -14.17 1.48 21.81
N LEU A 16 -14.01 1.24 20.50
CA LEU A 16 -15.10 0.90 19.57
C LEU A 16 -15.43 -0.61 19.54
N GLY A 17 -14.71 -1.45 20.28
CA GLY A 17 -14.88 -2.91 20.26
C GLY A 17 -14.50 -3.57 18.93
N LYS A 18 -13.66 -2.93 18.10
CA LYS A 18 -13.30 -3.37 16.75
C LYS A 18 -11.93 -4.05 16.65
N ILE A 19 -11.19 -4.14 17.76
CA ILE A 19 -9.87 -4.77 17.82
C ILE A 19 -9.74 -5.61 19.10
N GLU A 20 -8.84 -6.57 19.06
CA GLU A 20 -8.64 -7.49 20.18
C GLU A 20 -8.00 -6.77 21.38
N ARG A 21 -8.45 -7.12 22.61
CA ARG A 21 -7.86 -6.62 23.86
C ARG A 21 -6.50 -7.29 24.14
N PRO A 22 -5.63 -6.71 24.99
CA PRO A 22 -4.36 -7.32 25.38
C PRO A 22 -4.55 -8.75 25.91
N GLY A 23 -3.60 -9.62 25.61
CA GLY A 23 -3.70 -11.04 25.98
C GLY A 23 -4.60 -11.87 25.06
N TRP A 24 -5.25 -11.28 24.06
CA TRP A 24 -6.13 -11.98 23.11
C TRP A 24 -5.65 -11.84 21.68
N SER A 25 -5.87 -12.88 20.87
CA SER A 25 -5.51 -12.85 19.45
C SER A 25 -6.40 -13.76 18.62
N LYS A 26 -6.52 -13.48 17.30
CA LYS A 26 -7.17 -14.39 16.36
C LYS A 26 -6.23 -15.54 16.02
N SER A 27 -6.73 -16.76 16.16
CA SER A 27 -6.02 -18.01 15.79
C SER A 27 -6.88 -18.87 14.89
N LYS A 28 -6.21 -19.57 13.97
CA LYS A 28 -6.86 -20.56 13.11
C LYS A 28 -7.10 -21.82 13.88
N VAL A 29 -8.36 -22.24 13.99
CA VAL A 29 -8.80 -23.39 14.75
C VAL A 29 -9.48 -24.39 13.82
N SER A 30 -9.05 -25.64 13.87
CA SER A 30 -9.54 -26.70 12.99
C SER A 30 -10.72 -27.48 13.58
N TYR A 31 -10.70 -27.70 14.90
CA TYR A 31 -11.72 -28.49 15.59
C TYR A 31 -12.12 -27.89 16.93
N GLY A 32 -13.42 -28.04 17.26
CA GLY A 32 -13.98 -27.79 18.59
C GLY A 32 -14.21 -29.07 19.34
N LEU A 33 -13.71 -29.16 20.58
CA LEU A 33 -13.90 -30.29 21.50
C LEU A 33 -15.12 -29.99 22.38
N VAL A 34 -16.28 -30.55 22.07
CA VAL A 34 -17.52 -30.28 22.81
C VAL A 34 -17.55 -31.08 24.10
N LEU A 35 -17.66 -30.38 25.23
CA LEU A 35 -17.74 -30.95 26.56
C LEU A 35 -19.17 -30.88 27.10
N ASN A 36 -19.55 -31.90 27.89
CA ASN A 36 -20.74 -31.88 28.73
C ASN A 36 -20.44 -31.37 30.15
N ASP A 37 -21.46 -31.31 31.02
CA ASP A 37 -21.33 -30.85 32.40
C ASP A 37 -20.38 -31.70 33.25
N GLU A 38 -20.20 -32.99 32.91
CA GLU A 38 -19.30 -33.92 33.54
C GLU A 38 -17.85 -33.82 33.01
N GLY A 39 -17.60 -32.92 32.03
CA GLY A 39 -16.29 -32.77 31.41
C GLY A 39 -15.97 -33.85 30.37
N GLN A 40 -16.93 -34.65 29.95
CA GLN A 40 -16.72 -35.71 28.95
C GLN A 40 -16.78 -35.11 27.54
N LEU A 41 -15.91 -35.57 26.63
CA LEU A 41 -15.92 -35.20 25.22
C LEU A 41 -17.11 -35.92 24.53
N THR A 42 -18.09 -35.16 24.08
CA THR A 42 -19.32 -35.69 23.47
C THR A 42 -19.35 -35.58 21.96
N GLN A 43 -18.68 -34.58 21.39
CA GLN A 43 -18.68 -34.33 19.94
C GLN A 43 -17.38 -33.63 19.51
N LEU A 44 -16.95 -33.88 18.27
CA LEU A 44 -15.91 -33.15 17.59
C LEU A 44 -16.54 -32.25 16.51
N LEU A 45 -16.39 -30.92 16.64
CA LEU A 45 -16.91 -29.97 15.66
C LEU A 45 -15.83 -29.66 14.62
N HIS A 46 -16.18 -29.75 13.35
CA HIS A 46 -15.32 -29.31 12.25
C HIS A 46 -15.46 -27.79 12.09
N LEU A 47 -14.43 -27.06 12.48
CA LEU A 47 -14.39 -25.60 12.37
C LEU A 47 -13.65 -25.20 11.08
N GLN A 48 -14.34 -25.36 9.96
CA GLN A 48 -13.78 -25.04 8.65
C GLN A 48 -14.73 -24.06 7.92
N THR A 49 -14.12 -23.12 7.19
CA THR A 49 -14.83 -22.15 6.35
C THR A 49 -14.34 -22.26 4.92
N GLU A 50 -15.22 -22.01 3.98
CA GLU A 50 -14.85 -21.91 2.58
C GLU A 50 -14.11 -20.62 2.30
N VAL A 51 -12.89 -20.74 1.77
CA VAL A 51 -12.04 -19.60 1.39
C VAL A 51 -11.65 -19.71 -0.07
N VAL A 52 -11.93 -18.64 -0.82
CA VAL A 52 -11.53 -18.55 -2.23
C VAL A 52 -10.03 -18.21 -2.31
N ARG A 53 -9.24 -19.12 -2.87
CA ARG A 53 -7.82 -18.90 -3.18
C ARG A 53 -7.60 -18.92 -4.69
N GLY A 54 -7.49 -17.75 -5.29
CA GLY A 54 -7.44 -17.60 -6.73
C GLY A 54 -8.73 -18.05 -7.41
N LYS A 55 -8.69 -19.11 -8.23
CA LYS A 55 -9.88 -19.69 -8.91
C LYS A 55 -10.47 -20.92 -8.17
N LYS A 56 -9.94 -21.29 -7.00
CA LYS A 56 -10.36 -22.49 -6.26
C LYS A 56 -10.94 -22.09 -4.90
N THR A 57 -12.05 -22.71 -4.54
CA THR A 57 -12.58 -22.70 -3.16
C THR A 57 -11.89 -23.83 -2.40
N VAL A 58 -11.32 -23.52 -1.23
CA VAL A 58 -10.66 -24.47 -0.34
C VAL A 58 -11.21 -24.34 1.06
N GLN A 59 -11.36 -25.46 1.77
CA GLN A 59 -11.69 -25.45 3.19
C GLN A 59 -10.47 -24.99 4.00
N ALA A 60 -10.67 -24.02 4.88
CA ALA A 60 -9.64 -23.48 5.76
C ALA A 60 -10.14 -23.42 7.20
N PRO A 61 -9.25 -23.60 8.20
CA PRO A 61 -9.60 -23.47 9.60
C PRO A 61 -10.23 -22.10 9.89
N GLN A 62 -11.25 -22.09 10.74
CA GLN A 62 -11.96 -20.88 11.16
C GLN A 62 -11.06 -20.00 12.04
N GLU A 63 -11.14 -18.69 11.88
CA GLU A 63 -10.46 -17.74 12.78
C GLU A 63 -11.34 -17.45 13.98
N LEU A 64 -10.86 -17.80 15.18
CA LEU A 64 -11.52 -17.55 16.45
C LEU A 64 -10.67 -16.67 17.35
N LEU A 65 -11.31 -15.86 18.18
CA LEU A 65 -10.66 -15.09 19.24
C LEU A 65 -10.32 -16.02 20.40
N VAL A 66 -9.03 -16.15 20.71
CA VAL A 66 -8.49 -17.04 21.73
C VAL A 66 -7.47 -16.30 22.60
N PRO A 67 -7.15 -16.80 23.79
CA PRO A 67 -6.00 -16.37 24.56
C PRO A 67 -4.73 -16.37 23.71
N SER A 68 -3.93 -15.31 23.79
CA SER A 68 -2.73 -15.16 22.95
C SER A 68 -1.75 -16.30 23.20
N PRO A 69 -1.33 -17.04 22.15
CA PRO A 69 -0.44 -18.16 22.33
C PRO A 69 0.96 -17.70 22.76
N ALA A 70 1.55 -18.41 23.69
CA ALA A 70 2.91 -18.19 24.11
C ALA A 70 3.91 -18.46 22.98
N LYS A 71 4.98 -17.65 22.85
CA LYS A 71 6.04 -17.87 21.88
C LYS A 71 6.90 -19.07 22.31
N ARG A 72 6.85 -20.14 21.54
CA ARG A 72 7.62 -21.38 21.76
C ARG A 72 8.85 -21.37 20.87
N SER A 73 10.05 -21.25 21.45
CA SER A 73 11.33 -21.44 20.74
C SER A 73 11.94 -22.79 21.04
N SER A 74 11.84 -23.26 22.31
CA SER A 74 12.26 -24.56 22.80
C SER A 74 11.51 -24.87 24.10
N GLY A 75 11.42 -26.12 24.47
CA GLY A 75 10.74 -26.55 25.71
C GLY A 75 9.24 -26.84 25.54
N VAL A 76 8.58 -27.09 26.66
CA VAL A 76 7.15 -27.35 26.79
C VAL A 76 6.49 -26.14 27.45
N LEU A 77 5.54 -25.53 26.75
CA LEU A 77 4.77 -24.38 27.24
C LEU A 77 3.35 -24.50 26.69
N ALA A 78 2.36 -24.67 27.54
CA ALA A 78 0.96 -24.81 27.14
C ALA A 78 0.33 -23.47 26.83
N ASN A 79 -0.60 -23.45 25.86
CA ASN A 79 -1.51 -22.33 25.67
C ASN A 79 -2.81 -22.60 26.41
N PHE A 80 -3.49 -21.55 26.84
CA PHE A 80 -4.77 -21.65 27.52
C PHE A 80 -5.91 -21.83 26.51
N LEU A 81 -6.77 -22.82 26.72
CA LEU A 81 -7.99 -23.18 25.99
C LEU A 81 -7.85 -23.55 24.51
N CYS A 82 -6.78 -23.16 23.85
CA CYS A 82 -6.60 -23.36 22.42
C CYS A 82 -5.16 -23.78 22.11
N ASP A 83 -4.96 -25.04 21.75
CA ASP A 83 -3.64 -25.61 21.42
C ASP A 83 -3.80 -26.80 20.47
N ASN A 84 -2.68 -27.45 20.09
CA ASN A 84 -2.70 -28.66 19.29
C ASN A 84 -3.02 -29.90 20.10
N SER A 85 -3.20 -31.04 19.42
CA SER A 85 -3.59 -32.31 20.01
C SER A 85 -2.62 -32.83 21.10
N SER A 86 -1.32 -32.50 21.01
CA SER A 86 -0.34 -32.92 22.02
C SER A 86 -0.61 -32.30 23.39
N TYR A 87 -1.10 -31.05 23.42
CA TYR A 87 -1.41 -30.36 24.67
C TYR A 87 -2.82 -30.62 25.19
N LEU A 88 -3.83 -30.61 24.30
CA LEU A 88 -5.23 -30.72 24.75
C LEU A 88 -5.68 -32.18 24.93
N LEU A 89 -5.14 -33.11 24.14
CA LEU A 89 -5.54 -34.54 24.17
C LEU A 89 -4.43 -35.48 24.59
N GLY A 90 -3.18 -35.00 24.63
CA GLY A 90 -2.03 -35.85 24.97
C GLY A 90 -1.64 -36.83 23.86
N VAL A 91 -1.92 -36.50 22.60
CA VAL A 91 -1.63 -37.37 21.43
C VAL A 91 -0.98 -36.60 20.30
N ASP A 92 -0.06 -37.22 19.57
CA ASP A 92 0.61 -36.59 18.42
C ASP A 92 0.86 -37.55 17.24
N ALA A 93 1.09 -37.01 16.07
CA ALA A 93 1.46 -37.77 14.86
C ALA A 93 2.94 -38.21 14.82
N LYS A 94 3.79 -37.70 15.73
CA LYS A 94 5.25 -37.85 15.64
C LYS A 94 5.80 -39.02 16.47
N GLY A 95 4.96 -39.69 17.23
CA GLY A 95 5.32 -40.86 18.05
C GLY A 95 6.36 -40.55 19.13
N LYS A 96 6.25 -39.39 19.81
CA LYS A 96 7.12 -38.99 20.93
C LYS A 96 6.36 -39.00 22.24
N PRO A 97 6.06 -40.18 22.83
CA PRO A 97 5.13 -40.32 23.96
C PRO A 97 5.56 -39.54 25.21
N THR A 98 6.85 -39.52 25.54
CA THR A 98 7.36 -38.77 26.69
C THR A 98 7.08 -37.26 26.56
N ARG A 99 7.43 -36.68 25.40
CA ARG A 99 7.18 -35.23 25.16
C ARG A 99 5.69 -34.91 25.12
N THR A 100 4.88 -35.80 24.57
CA THR A 100 3.43 -35.60 24.48
C THR A 100 2.78 -35.63 25.85
N ALA A 101 3.24 -36.56 26.74
CA ALA A 101 2.80 -36.58 28.13
C ALA A 101 3.19 -35.30 28.89
N GLU A 102 4.42 -34.82 28.71
CA GLU A 102 4.87 -33.55 29.28
C GLU A 102 4.00 -32.37 28.80
N CYS A 103 3.65 -32.32 27.50
CA CYS A 103 2.78 -31.28 26.92
C CYS A 103 1.38 -31.31 27.56
N PHE A 104 0.77 -32.48 27.68
CA PHE A 104 -0.54 -32.64 28.31
C PHE A 104 -0.51 -32.28 29.80
N SER A 105 0.52 -32.73 30.54
CA SER A 105 0.69 -32.37 31.95
C SER A 105 0.80 -30.86 32.16
N ALA A 106 1.58 -30.17 31.31
CA ALA A 106 1.72 -28.71 31.37
C ALA A 106 0.39 -28.00 31.04
N ALA A 107 -0.38 -28.52 30.09
CA ALA A 107 -1.70 -27.98 29.76
C ALA A 107 -2.68 -28.19 30.92
N LYS A 108 -2.72 -29.40 31.49
CA LYS A 108 -3.55 -29.71 32.66
C LYS A 108 -3.25 -28.77 33.82
N GLU A 109 -1.99 -28.63 34.19
CA GLU A 109 -1.56 -27.75 35.30
C GLU A 109 -1.98 -26.29 35.06
N LEU A 110 -1.75 -25.76 33.84
CA LEU A 110 -2.14 -24.42 33.49
C LEU A 110 -3.65 -24.20 33.63
N HIS A 111 -4.46 -25.11 33.06
CA HIS A 111 -5.92 -24.95 33.07
C HIS A 111 -6.50 -25.08 34.47
N LEU A 112 -6.06 -26.07 35.26
CA LEU A 112 -6.51 -26.23 36.65
C LEU A 112 -6.18 -24.99 37.49
N LYS A 113 -4.96 -24.46 37.35
CA LYS A 113 -4.54 -23.23 38.06
C LYS A 113 -5.37 -22.01 37.68
N LEU A 114 -5.58 -21.77 36.39
CA LEU A 114 -6.27 -20.54 35.94
C LEU A 114 -7.78 -20.60 36.18
N LEU A 115 -8.38 -21.79 36.15
CA LEU A 115 -9.82 -21.93 36.32
C LEU A 115 -10.22 -22.27 37.78
N GLU A 116 -9.28 -22.31 38.70
CA GLU A 116 -9.53 -22.64 40.12
C GLU A 116 -10.61 -21.75 40.74
N GLN A 117 -10.60 -20.46 40.42
CA GLN A 117 -11.53 -19.50 40.96
C GLN A 117 -12.65 -19.08 39.96
N ALA A 118 -12.66 -19.64 38.76
CA ALA A 118 -13.66 -19.32 37.77
C ALA A 118 -14.97 -20.09 38.03
N ASP A 119 -15.96 -19.41 38.55
CA ASP A 119 -17.26 -20.01 38.85
C ASP A 119 -18.25 -19.92 37.68
N SER A 120 -18.12 -20.86 36.75
CA SER A 120 -19.11 -21.04 35.66
C SER A 120 -19.24 -22.54 35.32
N PRO A 121 -20.38 -22.97 34.73
CA PRO A 121 -20.53 -24.33 34.21
C PRO A 121 -19.45 -24.67 33.17
N THR A 122 -19.10 -23.71 32.31
CA THR A 122 -18.07 -23.83 31.29
C THR A 122 -16.68 -24.10 31.89
N ALA A 123 -16.29 -23.31 32.90
CA ALA A 123 -15.01 -23.48 33.59
C ALA A 123 -14.93 -24.87 34.27
N ARG A 124 -16.01 -25.27 34.97
CA ARG A 124 -16.10 -26.59 35.61
C ARG A 124 -16.00 -27.74 34.63
N ALA A 125 -16.63 -27.62 33.45
CA ALA A 125 -16.52 -28.65 32.41
C ALA A 125 -15.08 -28.85 31.93
N VAL A 126 -14.32 -27.76 31.69
CA VAL A 126 -12.90 -27.83 31.30
C VAL A 126 -12.03 -28.40 32.40
N VAL A 127 -12.24 -28.02 33.67
CA VAL A 127 -11.51 -28.59 34.83
C VAL A 127 -11.74 -30.10 34.93
N ARG A 128 -13.02 -30.53 34.89
CA ARG A 128 -13.38 -31.98 34.93
C ARG A 128 -12.81 -32.74 33.75
N PHE A 129 -12.77 -32.15 32.54
CA PHE A 129 -12.12 -32.79 31.40
C PHE A 129 -10.66 -33.13 31.72
N PHE A 130 -9.84 -32.21 32.21
CA PHE A 130 -8.44 -32.46 32.53
C PHE A 130 -8.25 -33.38 33.75
N GLU A 131 -9.21 -33.45 34.64
CA GLU A 131 -9.18 -34.42 35.76
C GLU A 131 -9.44 -35.85 35.32
N CYS A 132 -10.39 -36.06 34.39
CA CYS A 132 -10.91 -37.36 34.00
C CYS A 132 -10.32 -37.90 32.68
N TRP A 133 -9.76 -37.05 31.81
CA TRP A 133 -9.25 -37.48 30.51
C TRP A 133 -7.99 -38.33 30.63
N ASP A 134 -8.04 -39.52 30.01
CA ASP A 134 -6.88 -40.40 29.88
C ASP A 134 -6.36 -40.39 28.44
N PRO A 135 -5.17 -39.78 28.17
CA PRO A 135 -4.56 -39.77 26.84
C PRO A 135 -4.36 -41.16 26.23
N ALA A 136 -4.16 -42.22 27.04
CA ALA A 136 -3.97 -43.57 26.54
C ALA A 136 -5.25 -44.13 25.90
N GLN A 137 -6.41 -43.65 26.30
CA GLN A 137 -7.71 -44.07 25.76
C GLN A 137 -8.18 -43.19 24.57
N ALA A 138 -7.46 -42.13 24.26
CA ALA A 138 -7.87 -41.18 23.21
C ALA A 138 -8.09 -41.83 21.84
N ILE A 139 -7.23 -42.79 21.46
CA ILE A 139 -7.33 -43.52 20.17
C ILE A 139 -8.60 -44.40 20.09
N ASN A 140 -9.11 -44.86 21.23
CA ASN A 140 -10.31 -45.69 21.29
C ASN A 140 -11.59 -44.86 21.53
N HIS A 141 -11.47 -43.52 21.64
CA HIS A 141 -12.61 -42.69 21.96
C HIS A 141 -13.55 -42.57 20.73
N PRO A 142 -14.84 -42.95 20.86
CA PRO A 142 -15.74 -43.04 19.71
C PRO A 142 -15.84 -41.75 18.88
N THR A 143 -15.82 -40.60 19.55
CA THR A 143 -15.93 -39.27 18.95
C THR A 143 -14.71 -38.88 18.12
N LEU A 144 -13.53 -39.48 18.36
CA LEU A 144 -12.28 -39.11 17.69
C LEU A 144 -11.88 -40.06 16.56
N GLN A 145 -12.46 -41.28 16.52
CA GLN A 145 -12.02 -42.34 15.60
C GLN A 145 -12.14 -41.95 14.13
N GLU A 146 -13.23 -41.30 13.73
CA GLU A 146 -13.49 -40.96 12.33
C GLU A 146 -12.48 -39.94 11.80
N ASP A 147 -12.04 -38.98 12.62
CA ASP A 147 -11.17 -37.87 12.24
C ASP A 147 -9.72 -38.04 12.76
N TRP A 148 -9.36 -39.18 13.30
CA TRP A 148 -8.11 -39.39 14.03
C TRP A 148 -6.87 -38.90 13.31
N ASP A 149 -6.67 -39.33 12.07
CA ASP A 149 -5.48 -38.95 11.27
C ASP A 149 -5.42 -37.46 10.92
N TYR A 150 -6.58 -36.83 10.73
CA TYR A 150 -6.69 -35.38 10.45
C TYR A 150 -6.46 -34.57 11.72
N LEU A 151 -7.02 -35.00 12.84
CA LEU A 151 -6.90 -34.37 14.16
C LEU A 151 -5.45 -34.32 14.64
N LEU A 152 -4.68 -35.41 14.47
CA LEU A 152 -3.26 -35.46 14.83
C LEU A 152 -2.40 -34.47 13.97
N LYS A 153 -2.82 -34.15 12.77
CA LYS A 153 -2.17 -33.21 11.84
C LYS A 153 -2.79 -31.81 11.89
N ALA A 154 -3.91 -31.66 12.61
CA ALA A 154 -4.59 -30.38 12.76
C ALA A 154 -3.69 -29.36 13.48
N GLY A 155 -3.91 -28.08 13.19
CA GLY A 155 -3.24 -26.98 13.89
C GLY A 155 -3.75 -26.87 15.33
N ASN A 156 -4.66 -25.93 15.57
CA ASN A 156 -5.24 -25.73 16.89
C ASN A 156 -6.61 -26.39 17.03
N LEU A 157 -6.86 -26.91 18.21
CA LEU A 157 -8.14 -27.35 18.75
C LEU A 157 -8.58 -26.34 19.81
N ILE A 158 -9.87 -26.25 20.10
CA ILE A 158 -10.43 -25.40 21.14
C ILE A 158 -11.52 -26.15 21.91
N PHE A 159 -11.65 -25.91 23.20
CA PHE A 159 -12.78 -26.42 23.97
C PHE A 159 -14.08 -25.68 23.62
N TRP A 160 -15.17 -26.43 23.57
CA TRP A 160 -16.49 -25.96 23.25
C TRP A 160 -17.50 -26.42 24.31
N TYR A 161 -18.41 -25.53 24.72
CA TYR A 161 -19.45 -25.87 25.68
C TYR A 161 -20.77 -25.21 25.28
N GLY A 162 -21.86 -25.99 25.29
CA GLY A 162 -23.14 -25.51 24.78
C GLY A 162 -23.06 -25.02 23.36
N ASN A 163 -23.42 -23.77 23.12
CA ASN A 163 -23.53 -23.19 21.78
C ASN A 163 -22.28 -22.41 21.31
N GLY A 164 -21.17 -22.40 22.08
CA GLY A 164 -20.03 -21.58 21.75
C GLY A 164 -18.68 -22.08 22.27
N PRO A 165 -17.57 -21.50 21.77
CA PRO A 165 -16.26 -21.77 22.33
C PRO A 165 -16.17 -21.28 23.77
N VAL A 166 -15.48 -22.02 24.63
CA VAL A 166 -15.30 -21.70 26.07
C VAL A 166 -14.68 -20.31 26.31
N THR A 167 -13.99 -19.75 25.31
CA THR A 167 -13.41 -18.41 25.36
C THR A 167 -14.45 -17.29 25.41
N GLN A 168 -15.73 -17.58 25.12
CA GLN A 168 -16.83 -16.61 25.19
C GLN A 168 -17.47 -16.54 26.58
N ASP A 169 -17.16 -17.48 27.46
CA ASP A 169 -17.65 -17.45 28.84
C ASP A 169 -16.96 -16.31 29.62
N PRO A 170 -17.72 -15.39 30.26
CA PRO A 170 -17.14 -14.25 30.94
C PRO A 170 -16.18 -14.63 32.08
N ALA A 171 -16.50 -15.64 32.92
CA ALA A 171 -15.66 -16.05 34.01
C ALA A 171 -14.33 -16.66 33.54
N VAL A 172 -14.37 -17.45 32.47
CA VAL A 172 -13.17 -18.01 31.82
C VAL A 172 -12.32 -16.90 31.18
N ALA A 173 -12.96 -15.94 30.52
CA ALA A 173 -12.28 -14.82 29.88
C ALA A 173 -11.62 -13.87 30.92
N ASP A 174 -12.29 -13.64 32.05
CA ASP A 174 -11.78 -12.83 33.16
C ASP A 174 -10.61 -13.51 33.86
N ALA A 175 -10.67 -14.84 34.08
CA ALA A 175 -9.56 -15.61 34.64
C ALA A 175 -8.28 -15.46 33.78
N TRP A 176 -8.40 -15.53 32.47
CA TRP A 176 -7.27 -15.27 31.57
C TRP A 176 -6.76 -13.83 31.64
N THR A 177 -7.67 -12.85 31.66
CA THR A 177 -7.31 -11.43 31.69
C THR A 177 -6.55 -11.11 32.98
N GLN A 178 -7.04 -11.58 34.13
CA GLN A 178 -6.35 -11.44 35.43
C GLN A 178 -4.97 -12.08 35.46
N HIS A 179 -4.84 -13.27 34.86
CA HIS A 179 -3.54 -13.95 34.75
C HIS A 179 -2.56 -13.16 33.89
N TYR A 180 -3.04 -12.60 32.77
CA TYR A 180 -2.23 -11.80 31.87
C TYR A 180 -1.75 -10.51 32.54
N GLU A 181 -2.65 -9.81 33.25
CA GLU A 181 -2.34 -8.59 33.99
C GLU A 181 -1.39 -8.84 35.17
N ALA A 182 -1.59 -9.92 35.92
CA ALA A 182 -0.72 -10.30 37.05
C ALA A 182 0.71 -10.67 36.60
N ALA A 183 0.88 -11.22 35.39
CA ALA A 183 2.20 -11.46 34.82
C ALA A 183 2.93 -10.16 34.45
N ASP A 184 2.18 -9.13 34.04
CA ASP A 184 2.68 -7.78 33.75
C ASP A 184 3.21 -7.10 35.04
N ASP A 185 2.54 -7.27 36.18
CA ASP A 185 2.90 -6.65 37.47
C ASP A 185 4.17 -7.26 38.12
N ALA A 186 4.53 -8.49 37.73
CA ALA A 186 5.67 -9.20 38.31
C ALA A 186 7.05 -8.81 37.74
N ALA A 187 7.09 -8.09 36.60
CA ALA A 187 8.31 -7.67 35.92
C ALA A 187 8.77 -6.28 36.43
N GLU A 188 10.10 -6.03 36.47
CA GLU A 188 10.62 -4.70 36.76
C GLU A 188 10.10 -3.69 35.72
N PRO A 189 9.32 -2.67 36.16
CA PRO A 189 8.70 -1.74 35.24
C PRO A 189 9.73 -0.79 34.64
N ILE A 190 9.74 -0.67 33.31
CA ILE A 190 10.51 0.35 32.59
C ILE A 190 9.61 1.51 32.17
N ARG A 191 10.19 2.69 31.96
CA ARG A 191 9.48 3.79 31.34
C ARG A 191 9.43 3.59 29.81
N CYS A 192 8.25 3.34 29.29
CA CYS A 192 8.02 3.07 27.88
C CYS A 192 8.27 4.31 27.01
N LEU A 193 9.13 4.21 25.99
CA LEU A 193 9.40 5.28 25.02
C LEU A 193 8.21 5.65 24.15
N VAL A 194 7.22 4.77 24.02
CA VAL A 194 6.03 5.00 23.18
C VAL A 194 4.94 5.72 23.97
N THR A 195 4.59 5.20 25.14
CA THR A 195 3.45 5.71 25.93
C THR A 195 3.86 6.68 27.03
N GLY A 196 5.12 6.69 27.43
CA GLY A 196 5.60 7.43 28.61
C GLY A 196 5.18 6.84 29.96
N ARG A 197 4.36 5.79 29.97
CA ARG A 197 3.90 5.07 31.18
C ARG A 197 4.94 4.03 31.58
N CYS A 198 4.92 3.65 32.86
CA CYS A 198 5.70 2.50 33.34
C CYS A 198 4.96 1.20 33.02
N GLY A 199 5.72 0.14 32.72
CA GLY A 199 5.20 -1.20 32.45
C GLY A 199 6.32 -2.18 32.11
N PRO A 200 6.05 -3.48 31.99
CA PRO A 200 7.04 -4.50 31.70
C PRO A 200 7.67 -4.31 30.31
N LEU A 201 8.96 -4.63 30.22
CA LEU A 201 9.74 -4.48 28.98
C LEU A 201 9.37 -5.56 27.95
N ALA A 202 8.97 -5.16 26.76
CA ALA A 202 8.87 -6.07 25.63
C ALA A 202 10.26 -6.48 25.13
N ARG A 203 10.73 -7.63 25.56
CA ARG A 203 12.03 -8.18 25.11
C ARG A 203 12.06 -8.40 23.60
N LEU A 204 10.99 -8.94 23.03
CA LEU A 204 10.79 -9.16 21.60
C LEU A 204 9.42 -8.62 21.18
N HIS A 205 9.39 -7.82 20.13
CA HIS A 205 8.13 -7.33 19.59
C HIS A 205 7.45 -8.39 18.70
N PRO A 206 6.11 -8.45 18.67
CA PRO A 206 5.37 -9.31 17.76
C PRO A 206 5.66 -9.00 16.29
N ASN A 207 5.51 -10.00 15.43
CA ASN A 207 5.76 -9.84 13.99
C ASN A 207 4.60 -9.15 13.28
N ILE A 208 4.94 -8.34 12.29
CA ILE A 208 4.01 -7.70 11.37
C ILE A 208 3.83 -8.59 10.14
N LYS A 209 2.58 -8.90 9.80
CA LYS A 209 2.19 -9.74 8.66
C LYS A 209 1.53 -8.89 7.56
N GLY A 210 1.54 -9.36 6.32
CA GLY A 210 0.78 -8.72 5.24
C GLY A 210 1.53 -7.67 4.42
N VAL A 211 2.78 -7.31 4.77
CA VAL A 211 3.63 -6.46 3.93
C VAL A 211 4.08 -7.24 2.70
N ALA A 212 3.87 -6.67 1.51
CA ALA A 212 4.18 -7.34 0.25
C ALA A 212 5.68 -7.64 0.12
N GLY A 213 6.03 -8.89 -0.20
CA GLY A 213 7.41 -9.35 -0.34
C GLY A 213 8.13 -9.66 0.98
N ALA A 214 7.51 -9.44 2.15
CA ALA A 214 8.04 -9.88 3.44
C ALA A 214 7.77 -11.38 3.67
N GLN A 215 8.42 -11.96 4.68
CA GLN A 215 8.22 -13.37 5.05
C GLN A 215 6.76 -13.64 5.45
N SER A 216 6.23 -14.81 5.09
CA SER A 216 4.85 -15.21 5.41
C SER A 216 4.59 -15.34 6.93
N SER A 217 5.63 -15.69 7.71
CA SER A 217 5.61 -15.70 9.18
C SER A 217 5.55 -14.30 9.80
N GLY A 218 5.73 -13.26 9.00
CA GLY A 218 5.84 -11.87 9.39
C GLY A 218 7.29 -11.40 9.53
N ALA A 219 7.45 -10.08 9.61
CA ALA A 219 8.73 -9.40 9.77
C ALA A 219 8.67 -8.40 10.93
N SER A 220 9.80 -8.12 11.56
CA SER A 220 9.84 -7.21 12.72
C SER A 220 9.99 -5.75 12.29
N LEU A 221 9.21 -4.86 12.90
CA LEU A 221 9.40 -3.41 12.74
C LEU A 221 10.52 -2.91 13.68
N VAL A 222 10.55 -3.40 14.91
CA VAL A 222 11.59 -3.12 15.90
C VAL A 222 12.24 -4.45 16.32
N SER A 223 13.56 -4.56 16.21
CA SER A 223 14.28 -5.81 16.51
C SER A 223 15.79 -5.56 16.69
N PHE A 224 16.39 -6.18 17.69
CA PHE A 224 17.81 -6.11 18.04
C PHE A 224 18.35 -7.54 18.13
N ASN A 225 18.58 -8.19 16.99
CA ASN A 225 18.97 -9.61 16.91
C ASN A 225 20.44 -9.84 16.57
N ALA A 226 21.27 -8.81 16.62
CA ALA A 226 22.71 -8.90 16.43
C ALA A 226 23.43 -8.00 17.43
N SER A 227 24.63 -8.42 17.87
CA SER A 227 25.45 -7.64 18.81
C SER A 227 25.75 -6.22 18.33
N ALA A 228 25.90 -6.03 17.01
CA ALA A 228 26.09 -4.70 16.40
C ALA A 228 24.92 -3.71 16.62
N PHE A 229 23.76 -4.18 17.06
CA PHE A 229 22.59 -3.37 17.39
C PHE A 229 22.45 -3.11 18.89
N CYS A 230 23.31 -3.69 19.71
CA CYS A 230 23.29 -3.54 21.15
C CYS A 230 24.27 -2.44 21.60
N SER A 231 23.90 -1.67 22.62
CA SER A 231 24.70 -0.60 23.21
C SER A 231 24.56 -0.65 24.72
N TYR A 232 25.61 -0.22 25.44
CA TYR A 232 25.64 -0.13 26.90
C TYR A 232 25.23 -1.44 27.60
N ASP A 233 25.65 -2.58 27.07
CA ASP A 233 25.33 -3.93 27.57
C ASP A 233 23.84 -4.26 27.61
N HIS A 234 23.01 -3.45 26.92
CA HIS A 234 21.60 -3.77 26.78
C HIS A 234 21.39 -4.89 25.75
N GLU A 235 20.50 -5.82 26.09
CA GLU A 235 20.11 -6.90 25.19
C GLU A 235 18.73 -6.67 24.59
N GLN A 236 18.54 -7.07 23.33
CA GLN A 236 17.25 -7.08 22.64
C GLN A 236 16.43 -5.79 22.85
N GLY A 237 15.16 -5.88 23.29
CA GLY A 237 14.24 -4.77 23.51
C GLY A 237 14.74 -3.70 24.49
N ALA A 238 15.67 -4.03 25.40
CA ALA A 238 16.24 -3.08 26.34
C ALA A 238 17.04 -1.95 25.63
N ASN A 239 17.48 -2.15 24.38
CA ASN A 239 18.14 -1.10 23.58
C ASN A 239 17.17 0.03 23.16
N ALA A 240 15.86 -0.23 23.14
CA ALA A 240 14.82 0.76 22.92
C ALA A 240 13.59 0.37 23.75
N PRO A 241 13.55 0.75 25.05
CA PRO A 241 12.59 0.24 25.99
C PRO A 241 11.15 0.63 25.62
N VAL A 242 10.39 -0.36 25.18
CA VAL A 242 8.96 -0.28 24.87
C VAL A 242 8.25 -1.30 25.74
N SER A 243 7.14 -0.91 26.38
CA SER A 243 6.36 -1.82 27.22
C SER A 243 5.66 -2.91 26.40
N GLU A 244 5.37 -4.05 27.02
CA GLU A 244 4.63 -5.16 26.39
C GLU A 244 3.28 -4.68 25.84
N TYR A 245 2.56 -3.87 26.61
CA TYR A 245 1.33 -3.23 26.14
C TYR A 245 1.52 -2.43 24.84
N ALA A 246 2.52 -1.55 24.78
CA ALA A 246 2.75 -0.73 23.60
C ALA A 246 3.20 -1.58 22.40
N ALA A 247 4.04 -2.60 22.63
CA ALA A 247 4.47 -3.53 21.59
C ALA A 247 3.27 -4.33 21.04
N PHE A 248 2.40 -4.81 21.90
CA PHE A 248 1.15 -5.47 21.50
C PHE A 248 0.24 -4.50 20.74
N ALA A 249 -0.04 -3.32 21.29
CA ALA A 249 -0.98 -2.35 20.74
C ALA A 249 -0.60 -1.93 19.32
N TYR A 250 0.64 -1.46 19.09
CA TYR A 250 1.04 -1.01 17.76
C TYR A 250 1.13 -2.14 16.73
N THR A 251 1.53 -3.35 17.14
CA THR A 251 1.62 -4.49 16.22
C THR A 251 0.24 -5.02 15.85
N THR A 252 -0.70 -5.05 16.80
CA THR A 252 -2.09 -5.44 16.57
C THR A 252 -2.77 -4.43 15.65
N ALA A 253 -2.61 -3.12 15.92
CA ALA A 253 -3.11 -2.05 15.05
C ALA A 253 -2.59 -2.19 13.62
N LEU A 254 -1.29 -2.38 13.47
CA LEU A 254 -0.65 -2.49 12.15
C LEU A 254 -1.07 -3.76 11.41
N ASN A 255 -1.17 -4.89 12.10
CA ASN A 255 -1.65 -6.13 11.53
C ASN A 255 -3.13 -6.04 11.10
N THR A 256 -3.96 -5.37 11.88
CA THR A 256 -5.38 -5.12 11.54
C THR A 256 -5.50 -4.25 10.29
N LEU A 257 -4.73 -3.15 10.21
CA LEU A 257 -4.70 -2.29 9.02
C LEU A 257 -4.22 -3.03 7.77
N LEU A 258 -3.20 -3.89 7.90
CA LEU A 258 -2.65 -4.68 6.80
C LEU A 258 -3.53 -5.87 6.37
N ALA A 259 -4.42 -6.34 7.25
CA ALA A 259 -5.36 -7.42 6.94
C ALA A 259 -6.47 -6.98 5.97
N ASP A 260 -6.86 -5.72 6.01
CA ASP A 260 -7.85 -5.15 5.08
C ASP A 260 -7.18 -4.83 3.73
N ARG A 261 -7.15 -5.84 2.86
CA ARG A 261 -6.50 -5.75 1.55
C ARG A 261 -7.12 -4.72 0.61
N ASN A 262 -8.36 -4.31 0.84
CA ASN A 262 -9.03 -3.28 0.04
C ASN A 262 -8.51 -1.88 0.40
N ARG A 263 -7.91 -1.72 1.59
CA ARG A 263 -7.36 -0.46 2.10
C ARG A 263 -5.84 -0.43 2.16
N VAL A 264 -5.18 -1.39 1.52
CA VAL A 264 -3.72 -1.45 1.38
C VAL A 264 -3.36 -1.35 -0.10
N CYS A 265 -2.53 -0.37 -0.44
CA CYS A 265 -2.02 -0.19 -1.79
C CYS A 265 -0.56 -0.59 -1.90
N ARG A 266 -0.17 -1.03 -3.09
CA ARG A 266 1.23 -1.31 -3.40
C ARG A 266 1.70 -0.49 -4.59
N VAL A 267 2.83 0.21 -4.41
CA VAL A 267 3.50 0.90 -5.51
C VAL A 267 4.99 0.55 -5.46
N GLY A 268 5.47 -0.15 -6.48
CA GLY A 268 6.82 -0.74 -6.48
C GLY A 268 6.97 -1.79 -5.37
N ASP A 269 7.99 -1.64 -4.53
CA ASP A 269 8.25 -2.48 -3.35
C ASP A 269 7.52 -1.99 -2.09
N THR A 270 6.90 -0.82 -2.14
CA THR A 270 6.30 -0.15 -0.99
C THR A 270 4.84 -0.54 -0.80
N THR A 271 4.52 -1.06 0.37
CA THR A 271 3.15 -1.28 0.87
C THR A 271 2.70 -0.03 1.59
N ILE A 272 1.62 0.59 1.14
CA ILE A 272 1.09 1.86 1.64
C ILE A 272 -0.20 1.59 2.38
N LEU A 273 -0.30 2.09 3.59
CA LEU A 273 -1.49 2.06 4.43
C LEU A 273 -1.74 3.43 5.04
N CYS A 274 -2.97 3.69 5.42
CA CYS A 274 -3.38 4.95 6.02
C CYS A 274 -4.48 4.75 7.05
N TRP A 275 -4.65 5.70 7.97
CA TRP A 275 -5.72 5.70 8.96
C TRP A 275 -6.01 7.10 9.46
N ALA A 276 -7.25 7.32 9.90
CA ALA A 276 -7.69 8.51 10.60
C ALA A 276 -7.72 8.28 12.11
N ALA A 277 -7.50 9.31 12.90
CA ALA A 277 -7.80 9.29 14.33
C ALA A 277 -9.30 9.00 14.54
N GLY A 278 -9.64 8.21 15.56
CA GLY A 278 -11.00 7.76 15.81
C GLY A 278 -11.45 6.56 14.96
N GLY A 279 -10.59 6.03 14.07
CA GLY A 279 -10.82 4.76 13.38
C GLY A 279 -11.93 4.77 12.32
N ASP A 280 -12.35 5.94 11.80
CA ASP A 280 -13.33 6.02 10.72
C ASP A 280 -12.67 5.72 9.36
N SER A 281 -13.08 4.61 8.77
CA SER A 281 -12.54 4.09 7.51
C SER A 281 -12.93 4.91 6.26
N ASN A 282 -13.91 5.79 6.33
CA ASN A 282 -14.32 6.63 5.20
C ASN A 282 -13.18 7.57 4.75
N TYR A 283 -12.34 8.01 5.69
CA TYR A 283 -11.13 8.80 5.36
C TYR A 283 -10.12 8.00 4.54
N GLN A 284 -9.94 6.71 4.88
CA GLN A 284 -9.07 5.80 4.13
C GLN A 284 -9.59 5.60 2.71
N ASP A 285 -10.89 5.31 2.58
CA ASP A 285 -11.55 5.06 1.30
C ASP A 285 -11.47 6.31 0.39
N CYS A 286 -11.70 7.51 0.94
CA CYS A 286 -11.56 8.77 0.23
C CYS A 286 -10.10 9.01 -0.24
N PHE A 287 -9.11 8.79 0.62
CA PHE A 287 -7.69 8.94 0.27
C PHE A 287 -7.28 7.96 -0.84
N LEU A 288 -7.62 6.69 -0.69
CA LEU A 288 -7.23 5.65 -1.64
C LEU A 288 -7.90 5.82 -3.00
N ALA A 289 -9.16 6.22 -3.01
CA ALA A 289 -9.89 6.55 -4.24
C ALA A 289 -9.19 7.68 -5.02
N ASN A 290 -8.77 8.73 -4.32
CA ASN A 290 -8.12 9.88 -4.93
C ASN A 290 -6.66 9.63 -5.36
N MET A 291 -5.92 8.77 -4.64
CA MET A 291 -4.49 8.56 -4.90
C MET A 291 -4.19 7.41 -5.86
N PHE A 292 -5.03 6.37 -5.86
CA PHE A 292 -4.67 5.10 -6.50
C PHE A 292 -5.75 4.55 -7.44
N ASN A 293 -6.98 5.05 -7.39
CA ASN A 293 -8.06 4.57 -8.24
C ASN A 293 -8.15 5.42 -9.52
N ASP A 294 -8.33 4.76 -10.66
CA ASP A 294 -8.50 5.36 -11.98
C ASP A 294 -9.94 5.27 -12.51
N SER A 295 -10.88 4.74 -11.71
CA SER A 295 -12.28 4.50 -12.10
C SER A 295 -13.27 5.59 -11.67
N TYR A 296 -12.88 6.50 -10.78
CA TYR A 296 -13.75 7.62 -10.40
C TYR A 296 -13.71 8.77 -11.42
N SER A 297 -14.82 9.49 -11.57
CA SER A 297 -14.86 10.69 -12.38
C SER A 297 -13.90 11.74 -11.83
N GLU A 298 -13.06 12.30 -12.71
CA GLU A 298 -12.09 13.35 -12.34
C GLU A 298 -12.77 14.56 -11.68
N ALA A 299 -13.94 14.95 -12.21
CA ALA A 299 -14.71 16.07 -11.68
C ALA A 299 -15.18 15.85 -10.24
N ASP A 300 -15.71 14.66 -9.93
CA ASP A 300 -16.22 14.35 -8.59
C ASP A 300 -15.10 14.30 -7.56
N LEU A 301 -13.96 13.68 -7.92
CA LEU A 301 -12.79 13.58 -7.04
C LEU A 301 -12.17 14.95 -6.78
N LEU A 302 -11.94 15.75 -7.82
CA LEU A 302 -11.38 17.10 -7.71
C LEU A 302 -12.30 18.04 -6.94
N ASN A 303 -13.61 17.98 -7.18
CA ASN A 303 -14.58 18.76 -6.42
C ASN A 303 -14.53 18.40 -4.93
N THR A 304 -14.52 17.10 -4.59
CA THR A 304 -14.38 16.63 -3.21
C THR A 304 -13.10 17.17 -2.55
N LEU A 305 -11.96 17.07 -3.25
CA LEU A 305 -10.68 17.56 -2.75
C LEU A 305 -10.65 19.09 -2.61
N HIS A 306 -11.22 19.85 -3.54
CA HIS A 306 -11.28 21.29 -3.48
C HIS A 306 -12.15 21.80 -2.31
N HIS A 307 -13.28 21.17 -2.05
CA HIS A 307 -14.12 21.51 -0.90
C HIS A 307 -13.40 21.19 0.42
N LEU A 308 -12.81 20.00 0.57
CA LEU A 308 -11.99 19.65 1.74
C LEU A 308 -10.79 20.59 1.91
N ALA A 309 -10.17 21.03 0.81
CA ALA A 309 -9.08 21.99 0.84
C ALA A 309 -9.49 23.38 1.35
N LYS A 310 -10.74 23.77 1.16
CA LYS A 310 -11.34 25.02 1.72
C LYS A 310 -11.73 24.89 3.19
N GLY A 311 -11.66 23.69 3.78
CA GLY A 311 -12.09 23.42 5.15
C GLY A 311 -13.59 23.13 5.28
N GLU A 312 -14.26 22.83 4.19
CA GLU A 312 -15.68 22.48 4.17
C GLU A 312 -15.87 21.00 4.51
N HIS A 313 -16.93 20.68 5.26
CA HIS A 313 -17.35 19.29 5.46
C HIS A 313 -17.98 18.76 4.19
N ILE A 314 -17.60 17.53 3.79
CA ILE A 314 -18.16 16.88 2.61
C ILE A 314 -18.76 15.55 2.97
N ALA A 315 -19.87 15.23 2.32
CA ALA A 315 -20.43 13.89 2.31
C ALA A 315 -19.61 12.98 1.38
N TRP A 316 -18.96 11.97 1.95
CA TRP A 316 -18.33 10.87 1.22
C TRP A 316 -19.07 9.58 1.56
N ASN A 317 -19.66 8.93 0.55
CA ASN A 317 -20.52 7.74 0.76
C ASN A 317 -21.59 7.93 1.85
N GLY A 318 -22.20 9.12 1.94
CA GLY A 318 -23.21 9.46 2.94
C GLY A 318 -22.67 9.87 4.32
N ASN A 319 -21.36 9.86 4.53
CA ASN A 319 -20.71 10.28 5.79
C ASN A 319 -20.02 11.63 5.65
N HIS A 320 -20.05 12.43 6.71
CA HIS A 320 -19.38 13.73 6.75
C HIS A 320 -17.91 13.59 7.15
N LEU A 321 -16.99 14.01 6.26
CA LEU A 321 -15.58 14.06 6.54
C LEU A 321 -15.19 15.43 7.13
N ASN A 322 -14.59 15.40 8.32
CA ASN A 322 -14.06 16.59 8.97
C ASN A 322 -12.63 16.87 8.51
N PRO A 323 -12.32 18.03 7.91
CA PRO A 323 -10.98 18.35 7.42
C PRO A 323 -9.93 18.45 8.53
N ASP A 324 -10.32 18.70 9.78
CA ASP A 324 -9.38 18.82 10.91
C ASP A 324 -8.99 17.46 11.52
N THR A 325 -9.64 16.38 11.10
CA THR A 325 -9.30 15.03 11.55
C THR A 325 -7.83 14.71 11.26
N ARG A 326 -7.11 14.26 12.28
CA ARG A 326 -5.72 13.82 12.13
C ARG A 326 -5.65 12.55 11.28
N PHE A 327 -4.82 12.59 10.26
CA PHE A 327 -4.68 11.53 9.27
C PHE A 327 -3.22 11.10 9.12
N HIS A 328 -3.00 9.82 8.92
CA HIS A 328 -1.68 9.20 8.85
C HIS A 328 -1.53 8.39 7.58
N VAL A 329 -0.34 8.43 6.98
CA VAL A 329 0.03 7.59 5.85
C VAL A 329 1.40 6.97 6.11
N LEU A 330 1.51 5.65 6.02
CA LEU A 330 2.72 4.89 6.29
C LEU A 330 3.09 4.03 5.07
N GLY A 331 4.33 4.13 4.64
CA GLY A 331 4.93 3.29 3.61
C GLY A 331 5.93 2.31 4.21
N LEU A 332 5.69 1.01 4.02
CA LEU A 332 6.54 -0.09 4.47
C LEU A 332 7.07 -0.88 3.29
N ALA A 333 8.32 -1.33 3.40
CA ALA A 333 8.93 -2.23 2.42
C ALA A 333 9.61 -3.41 3.11
N PRO A 334 9.72 -4.57 2.44
CA PRO A 334 10.41 -5.73 2.98
C PRO A 334 11.92 -5.46 3.08
N ASN A 335 12.55 -5.96 4.15
CA ASN A 335 13.98 -5.94 4.36
C ASN A 335 14.41 -7.22 5.10
N ALA A 336 14.50 -8.33 4.36
CA ALA A 336 14.71 -9.67 4.91
C ALA A 336 13.68 -10.01 6.03
N ALA A 337 14.15 -10.32 7.24
CA ALA A 337 13.29 -10.60 8.41
C ALA A 337 12.74 -9.33 9.08
N ARG A 338 13.03 -8.15 8.56
CA ARG A 338 12.63 -6.85 9.09
C ARG A 338 11.80 -6.07 8.09
N LEU A 339 11.21 -4.97 8.56
CA LEU A 339 10.54 -3.97 7.72
C LEU A 339 11.36 -2.69 7.67
N SER A 340 11.42 -2.10 6.49
CA SER A 340 11.96 -0.76 6.27
C SER A 340 10.79 0.22 6.20
N VAL A 341 10.84 1.27 7.02
CA VAL A 341 9.92 2.41 6.90
C VAL A 341 10.42 3.28 5.75
N ARG A 342 9.67 3.34 4.66
CA ARG A 342 9.97 4.21 3.52
C ARG A 342 9.63 5.65 3.85
N PHE A 343 8.46 5.86 4.45
CA PHE A 343 8.03 7.16 4.93
C PHE A 343 6.92 7.03 5.96
N PHE A 344 6.74 8.07 6.76
CA PHE A 344 5.59 8.29 7.61
C PHE A 344 5.14 9.74 7.51
N TRP A 345 3.88 9.94 7.18
CA TRP A 345 3.26 11.25 7.10
C TRP A 345 2.11 11.37 8.10
N GLN A 346 2.03 12.52 8.75
CA GLN A 346 1.00 12.83 9.74
C GLN A 346 0.64 14.30 9.63
N ASN A 347 -0.64 14.60 9.39
CA ASN A 347 -1.20 15.95 9.39
C ASN A 347 -2.74 15.86 9.47
N THR A 348 -3.45 16.98 9.24
CA THR A 348 -4.91 16.96 9.11
C THR A 348 -5.32 16.45 7.73
N PHE A 349 -6.53 15.87 7.64
CA PHE A 349 -7.09 15.37 6.39
C PHE A 349 -7.27 16.49 5.35
N GLY A 350 -7.72 17.67 5.78
CA GLY A 350 -7.85 18.86 4.92
C GLY A 350 -6.50 19.34 4.35
N ARG A 351 -5.39 19.22 5.10
CA ARG A 351 -4.05 19.53 4.59
C ARG A 351 -3.63 18.53 3.49
N MET A 352 -3.89 17.26 3.72
CA MET A 352 -3.67 16.22 2.71
C MET A 352 -4.47 16.52 1.44
N ALA A 353 -5.77 16.77 1.56
CA ALA A 353 -6.65 17.07 0.44
C ALA A 353 -6.18 18.30 -0.36
N ARG A 354 -5.77 19.38 0.32
CA ARG A 354 -5.21 20.58 -0.32
C ARG A 354 -3.96 20.30 -1.14
N ASN A 355 -3.05 19.53 -0.58
CA ASN A 355 -1.80 19.21 -1.26
C ASN A 355 -2.03 18.27 -2.44
N LEU A 356 -2.98 17.35 -2.32
CA LEU A 356 -3.38 16.45 -3.38
C LEU A 356 -4.09 17.20 -4.52
N ALA A 357 -5.00 18.12 -4.19
CA ALA A 357 -5.64 18.99 -5.20
C ALA A 357 -4.60 19.77 -6.00
N ARG A 358 -3.63 20.41 -5.34
CA ARG A 358 -2.52 21.11 -6.02
C ARG A 358 -1.68 20.19 -6.90
N HIS A 359 -1.50 18.93 -6.50
CA HIS A 359 -0.80 17.95 -7.32
C HIS A 359 -1.56 17.66 -8.61
N TYR A 360 -2.86 17.41 -8.53
CA TYR A 360 -3.69 17.17 -9.72
C TYR A 360 -3.82 18.41 -10.61
N ASP A 361 -3.92 19.61 -10.05
CA ASP A 361 -3.90 20.86 -10.83
C ASP A 361 -2.61 20.99 -11.64
N ARG A 362 -1.47 20.60 -11.06
CA ARG A 362 -0.19 20.59 -11.78
C ARG A 362 -0.12 19.52 -12.87
N LEU A 363 -0.73 18.36 -12.65
CA LEU A 363 -0.77 17.25 -13.61
C LEU A 363 -1.79 17.46 -14.73
N ASN A 364 -2.80 18.31 -14.50
CA ASN A 364 -3.88 18.54 -15.46
C ASN A 364 -3.31 18.97 -16.81
N ILE A 365 -3.59 18.19 -17.86
CA ILE A 365 -3.12 18.41 -19.22
C ILE A 365 -4.15 17.86 -20.21
N ILE A 366 -4.23 18.46 -21.39
CA ILE A 366 -5.12 18.02 -22.47
C ILE A 366 -5.02 16.51 -22.68
N ARG A 367 -6.17 15.85 -22.64
CA ARG A 367 -6.28 14.40 -22.73
C ARG A 367 -6.53 13.97 -24.16
N PRO A 368 -5.74 13.01 -24.71
CA PRO A 368 -6.05 12.40 -26.00
C PRO A 368 -7.42 11.71 -25.97
N ALA A 369 -8.15 11.76 -27.07
CA ALA A 369 -9.48 11.19 -27.17
C ALA A 369 -9.52 9.67 -26.95
N TYR A 370 -8.42 8.96 -27.21
CA TYR A 370 -8.30 7.52 -26.99
C TYR A 370 -7.94 7.15 -25.54
N ASP A 371 -7.48 8.12 -24.72
CA ASP A 371 -7.16 7.87 -23.32
C ASP A 371 -8.44 7.82 -22.47
N LYS A 372 -8.83 6.64 -22.05
CA LYS A 372 -10.06 6.40 -21.28
C LYS A 372 -9.92 6.76 -19.80
N PHE A 373 -8.70 6.99 -19.32
CA PHE A 373 -8.46 7.22 -17.91
C PHE A 373 -8.59 8.72 -17.59
N PRO A 374 -9.49 9.09 -16.66
CA PRO A 374 -9.69 10.48 -16.31
C PRO A 374 -8.47 11.06 -15.59
N THR A 375 -7.91 10.35 -14.62
CA THR A 375 -6.82 10.80 -13.76
C THR A 375 -5.48 10.10 -14.04
N LEU A 376 -4.40 10.65 -13.50
CA LEU A 376 -3.04 10.09 -13.53
C LEU A 376 -2.60 9.77 -12.09
N PRO A 377 -3.03 8.62 -11.52
CA PRO A 377 -2.65 8.24 -10.17
C PRO A 377 -1.14 7.98 -10.07
N VAL A 378 -0.60 8.04 -8.85
CA VAL A 378 0.84 7.93 -8.58
C VAL A 378 1.49 6.70 -9.23
N TRP A 379 0.82 5.55 -9.22
CA TRP A 379 1.37 4.34 -9.83
C TRP A 379 1.58 4.48 -11.35
N ARG A 380 0.68 5.20 -12.06
CA ARG A 380 0.84 5.48 -13.50
C ARG A 380 2.01 6.41 -13.77
N LEU A 381 2.17 7.47 -12.95
CA LEU A 381 3.31 8.38 -13.10
C LEU A 381 4.64 7.64 -12.94
N VAL A 382 4.73 6.73 -11.97
CA VAL A 382 5.91 5.90 -11.75
C VAL A 382 6.15 4.96 -12.93
N GLN A 383 5.10 4.40 -13.55
CA GLN A 383 5.22 3.56 -14.74
C GLN A 383 5.70 4.31 -16.00
N GLU A 384 5.51 5.63 -16.08
CA GLU A 384 6.04 6.44 -17.20
C GLU A 384 7.58 6.54 -17.19
N THR A 385 8.24 6.13 -16.11
CA THR A 385 9.71 6.11 -16.00
C THR A 385 10.37 4.83 -16.48
N VAL A 386 9.57 3.80 -16.82
CA VAL A 386 10.09 2.48 -17.23
C VAL A 386 9.61 2.08 -18.62
N ARG A 387 10.30 1.11 -19.20
CA ARG A 387 9.93 0.56 -20.52
C ARG A 387 8.55 -0.09 -20.46
N LYS A 388 7.68 0.25 -21.40
CA LYS A 388 6.40 -0.42 -21.58
C LYS A 388 6.63 -1.91 -21.94
N PRO A 389 5.91 -2.84 -21.31
CA PRO A 389 6.10 -4.26 -21.57
C PRO A 389 5.71 -4.60 -23.02
N SER A 390 6.50 -5.42 -23.68
CA SER A 390 6.08 -6.07 -24.93
C SER A 390 5.01 -7.13 -24.62
N PRO A 391 4.12 -7.47 -25.57
CA PRO A 391 3.15 -8.54 -25.35
C PRO A 391 3.84 -9.81 -24.82
N GLY A 392 3.37 -10.32 -23.66
CA GLY A 392 3.94 -11.51 -23.01
C GLY A 392 5.19 -11.28 -22.14
N ALA A 393 5.79 -10.10 -22.15
CA ALA A 393 6.93 -9.79 -21.28
C ALA A 393 6.48 -9.29 -19.89
N ARG A 394 7.29 -9.58 -18.86
CA ARG A 394 7.08 -8.99 -17.53
C ARG A 394 7.27 -7.47 -17.60
N PRO A 395 6.41 -6.68 -16.91
CA PRO A 395 6.62 -5.25 -16.77
C PRO A 395 7.99 -4.97 -16.15
N ALA A 396 8.69 -3.94 -16.65
CA ALA A 396 9.89 -3.46 -16.01
C ALA A 396 9.53 -2.83 -14.66
N GLU A 397 10.34 -3.09 -13.64
CA GLU A 397 10.14 -2.54 -12.32
C GLU A 397 10.73 -1.13 -12.23
N PRO A 398 9.97 -0.13 -11.76
CA PRO A 398 10.49 1.20 -11.53
C PRO A 398 11.48 1.21 -10.35
N ASN A 399 12.21 2.34 -10.19
CA ASN A 399 13.07 2.52 -9.02
C ASN A 399 12.25 2.31 -7.72
N PRO A 400 12.67 1.39 -6.84
CA PRO A 400 11.90 1.02 -5.65
C PRO A 400 11.57 2.19 -4.71
N ARG A 401 12.43 3.22 -4.65
CA ARG A 401 12.23 4.40 -3.80
C ARG A 401 11.33 5.46 -4.41
N LEU A 402 11.22 5.50 -5.74
CA LEU A 402 10.53 6.58 -6.45
C LEU A 402 9.08 6.77 -6.01
N ALA A 403 8.36 5.68 -5.76
CA ALA A 403 6.97 5.74 -5.32
C ALA A 403 6.81 6.42 -3.95
N GLY A 404 7.66 6.06 -2.98
CA GLY A 404 7.66 6.67 -1.64
C GLY A 404 8.07 8.14 -1.69
N ASP A 405 9.13 8.48 -2.44
CA ASP A 405 9.62 9.85 -2.59
C ASP A 405 8.58 10.75 -3.27
N LEU A 406 7.90 10.23 -4.30
CA LEU A 406 6.82 10.95 -4.98
C LEU A 406 5.61 11.18 -4.05
N LEU A 407 5.19 10.16 -3.31
CA LEU A 407 4.12 10.30 -2.33
C LEU A 407 4.44 11.34 -1.25
N LEU A 408 5.64 11.32 -0.70
CA LEU A 408 6.08 12.34 0.27
C LEU A 408 6.06 13.74 -0.33
N ALA A 409 6.53 13.88 -1.57
CA ALA A 409 6.50 15.17 -2.27
C ALA A 409 5.08 15.68 -2.44
N VAL A 410 4.14 14.80 -2.81
CA VAL A 410 2.71 15.15 -2.98
C VAL A 410 2.07 15.51 -1.64
N LEU A 411 2.21 14.65 -0.62
CA LEU A 411 1.57 14.82 0.69
C LEU A 411 2.06 16.07 1.44
N ASN A 412 3.33 16.48 1.23
CA ASN A 412 3.92 17.65 1.86
C ASN A 412 3.95 18.89 0.95
N ASP A 413 3.49 18.80 -0.29
CA ASP A 413 3.64 19.83 -1.31
C ASP A 413 5.11 20.26 -1.48
N MET A 414 6.03 19.27 -1.50
CA MET A 414 7.46 19.45 -1.71
C MET A 414 7.82 19.40 -3.21
N PRO A 415 9.04 19.82 -3.59
CA PRO A 415 9.56 19.57 -4.93
C PRO A 415 9.48 18.09 -5.31
N TYR A 416 9.10 17.82 -6.57
CA TYR A 416 9.08 16.46 -7.07
C TYR A 416 10.50 15.86 -7.16
N PRO A 417 10.68 14.54 -6.94
CA PRO A 417 11.99 13.91 -7.02
C PRO A 417 12.57 14.01 -8.44
N ALA A 418 13.85 14.34 -8.55
CA ALA A 418 14.55 14.46 -9.83
C ALA A 418 14.51 13.16 -10.63
N THR A 419 14.56 12.01 -9.95
CA THR A 419 14.45 10.68 -10.55
C THR A 419 13.16 10.45 -11.34
N LEU A 420 12.07 11.17 -11.01
CA LEU A 420 10.84 11.14 -11.79
C LEU A 420 11.04 11.78 -13.16
N LEU A 421 11.65 12.98 -13.22
CA LEU A 421 11.92 13.67 -14.48
C LEU A 421 12.98 12.93 -15.30
N ASP A 422 14.06 12.49 -14.67
CA ASP A 422 15.18 11.81 -15.34
C ASP A 422 14.71 10.52 -16.01
N GLY A 423 13.95 9.69 -15.27
CA GLY A 423 13.36 8.47 -15.81
C GLY A 423 12.42 8.76 -16.98
N THR A 424 11.57 9.79 -16.85
CA THR A 424 10.65 10.23 -17.92
C THR A 424 11.43 10.71 -19.16
N ALA A 425 12.45 11.54 -18.98
CA ALA A 425 13.28 12.05 -20.08
C ALA A 425 14.02 10.93 -20.82
N LEU A 426 14.55 9.95 -20.08
CA LEU A 426 15.19 8.76 -20.66
C LEU A 426 14.20 7.94 -21.50
N ARG A 427 12.96 7.80 -21.05
CA ARG A 427 11.92 7.08 -21.80
C ARG A 427 11.53 7.82 -23.07
N ILE A 428 11.29 9.13 -22.98
CA ILE A 428 10.97 9.96 -24.16
C ILE A 428 12.08 9.86 -25.22
N ARG A 429 13.37 9.91 -24.80
CA ARG A 429 14.51 9.74 -25.71
C ARG A 429 14.55 8.36 -26.37
N ALA A 430 14.23 7.31 -25.61
CA ALA A 430 14.24 5.94 -26.14
C ALA A 430 13.03 5.66 -27.07
N GLU A 431 11.86 6.19 -26.72
CA GLU A 431 10.60 5.97 -27.45
C GLU A 431 10.36 7.01 -28.55
N ARG A 432 11.08 8.14 -28.49
CA ARG A 432 10.93 9.28 -29.42
C ARG A 432 9.49 9.77 -29.54
N SER A 433 8.76 9.66 -28.44
CA SER A 433 7.34 10.05 -28.34
C SER A 433 7.06 10.58 -26.94
N VAL A 434 6.01 11.39 -26.83
CA VAL A 434 5.58 11.98 -25.58
C VAL A 434 4.17 11.50 -25.26
N SER A 435 4.01 10.69 -24.21
CA SER A 435 2.71 10.26 -23.71
C SER A 435 2.03 11.38 -22.90
N ARG A 436 0.72 11.23 -22.61
CA ARG A 436 0.00 12.12 -21.68
C ARG A 436 0.67 12.16 -20.31
N GLY A 437 1.03 10.99 -19.75
CA GLY A 437 1.67 10.91 -18.45
C GLY A 437 3.03 11.59 -18.42
N GLN A 438 3.84 11.40 -19.46
CA GLN A 438 5.15 12.06 -19.60
C GLN A 438 5.02 13.59 -19.72
N ALA A 439 4.08 14.08 -20.54
CA ALA A 439 3.80 15.50 -20.65
C ALA A 439 3.30 16.13 -19.34
N ALA A 440 2.41 15.42 -18.61
CA ALA A 440 1.92 15.83 -17.31
C ALA A 440 3.05 15.88 -16.26
N ILE A 441 3.96 14.90 -16.24
CA ILE A 441 5.13 14.89 -15.35
C ILE A 441 6.03 16.10 -15.64
N ILE A 442 6.35 16.36 -16.89
CA ILE A 442 7.17 17.53 -17.30
C ILE A 442 6.54 18.82 -16.80
N LYS A 443 5.24 19.03 -17.08
CA LYS A 443 4.49 20.20 -16.64
C LYS A 443 4.49 20.35 -15.14
N ALA A 444 4.08 19.31 -14.40
CA ALA A 444 3.99 19.34 -12.95
C ALA A 444 5.35 19.58 -12.28
N TYR A 445 6.38 18.91 -12.79
CA TYR A 445 7.75 19.04 -12.28
C TYR A 445 8.24 20.49 -12.40
N TYR A 446 8.19 21.11 -13.58
CA TYR A 446 8.70 22.45 -13.76
C TYR A 446 7.82 23.53 -13.11
N LEU A 447 6.51 23.34 -13.03
CA LEU A 447 5.65 24.24 -12.23
C LEU A 447 6.04 24.26 -10.75
N ARG A 448 6.46 23.12 -10.20
CA ARG A 448 6.78 23.01 -8.77
C ARG A 448 8.26 23.25 -8.45
N ASN A 449 9.17 22.76 -9.29
CA ASN A 449 10.61 22.71 -9.00
C ASN A 449 11.40 23.86 -9.61
N SER A 450 10.87 24.57 -10.63
CA SER A 450 11.60 25.65 -11.30
C SER A 450 11.17 27.02 -10.78
N SER A 451 12.08 27.98 -10.76
CA SER A 451 11.83 29.41 -10.56
C SER A 451 11.82 30.20 -11.89
N ASN A 452 12.16 29.55 -13.01
CA ASN A 452 12.24 30.18 -14.33
C ASN A 452 10.82 30.53 -14.84
N LEU A 453 10.49 31.82 -14.88
CA LEU A 453 9.17 32.33 -15.30
C LEU A 453 8.83 32.04 -16.76
N PRO A 454 9.71 32.31 -17.74
CA PRO A 454 9.45 31.98 -19.15
C PRO A 454 9.17 30.48 -19.38
N LEU A 455 9.86 29.59 -18.64
CA LEU A 455 9.59 28.16 -18.69
C LEU A 455 8.20 27.83 -18.11
N LYS A 456 7.82 28.46 -16.98
CA LYS A 456 6.51 28.24 -16.35
C LYS A 456 5.34 28.73 -17.20
N GLU A 457 5.54 29.78 -17.98
CA GLU A 457 4.51 30.34 -18.88
C GLU A 457 3.99 29.30 -19.88
N VAL A 458 4.85 28.37 -20.32
CA VAL A 458 4.47 27.34 -21.30
C VAL A 458 4.00 26.03 -20.64
N MET A 459 4.04 25.92 -19.31
CA MET A 459 3.55 24.76 -18.56
C MET A 459 2.03 24.84 -18.37
N THR A 460 1.29 24.91 -19.45
CA THR A 460 -0.17 25.10 -19.52
C THR A 460 -0.92 23.77 -19.64
N VAL A 461 -2.23 23.78 -19.45
CA VAL A 461 -3.10 22.61 -19.67
C VAL A 461 -3.24 22.30 -21.15
N GLU A 462 -3.44 23.36 -21.94
CA GLU A 462 -3.63 23.31 -23.39
C GLU A 462 -2.55 24.10 -24.11
N LEU A 463 -2.59 24.06 -25.42
CA LEU A 463 -1.65 24.76 -26.28
C LEU A 463 -1.64 26.27 -26.01
N ASN A 464 -0.49 26.82 -25.62
CA ASN A 464 -0.25 28.24 -25.57
C ASN A 464 0.15 28.75 -26.97
N GLU A 465 -0.84 29.24 -27.71
CA GLU A 465 -0.63 29.71 -29.08
C GLU A 465 0.21 30.99 -29.15
N GLN A 466 0.15 31.82 -28.11
CA GLN A 466 0.79 33.14 -28.10
C GLN A 466 2.25 33.09 -27.59
N SER A 467 2.69 31.98 -27.07
CA SER A 467 4.05 31.86 -26.53
C SER A 467 5.11 32.13 -27.58
N THR A 468 6.13 32.88 -27.18
CA THR A 468 7.37 33.14 -27.92
C THR A 468 8.58 32.43 -27.29
N TYR A 469 8.35 31.59 -26.26
CA TYR A 469 9.43 30.82 -25.63
C TYR A 469 10.01 29.81 -26.61
N LEU A 470 11.21 30.11 -27.11
CA LEU A 470 11.83 29.43 -28.24
C LEU A 470 11.80 27.89 -28.16
N PRO A 471 12.19 27.22 -27.06
CA PRO A 471 12.14 25.75 -27.01
C PRO A 471 10.73 25.18 -27.22
N TYR A 472 9.69 25.85 -26.68
CA TYR A 472 8.30 25.42 -26.84
C TYR A 472 7.83 25.62 -28.27
N VAL A 473 8.16 26.77 -28.91
CA VAL A 473 7.85 27.07 -30.31
C VAL A 473 8.51 26.04 -31.24
N LEU A 474 9.75 25.67 -30.98
CA LEU A 474 10.46 24.64 -31.76
C LEU A 474 9.78 23.27 -31.64
N GLY A 475 9.27 22.89 -30.45
CA GLY A 475 8.49 21.67 -30.27
C GLY A 475 7.22 21.67 -31.11
N ARG A 476 6.47 22.80 -31.12
CA ARG A 476 5.29 23.01 -31.97
C ARG A 476 5.64 22.91 -33.45
N LEU A 477 6.70 23.60 -33.86
CA LEU A 477 7.16 23.58 -35.26
C LEU A 477 7.51 22.15 -35.69
N PHE A 478 8.21 21.38 -34.85
CA PHE A 478 8.53 19.98 -35.15
C PHE A 478 7.27 19.14 -35.37
N ALA A 479 6.23 19.32 -34.53
CA ALA A 479 4.95 18.61 -34.69
C ALA A 479 4.24 18.97 -36.01
N VAL A 480 4.30 20.22 -36.44
CA VAL A 480 3.73 20.67 -37.72
C VAL A 480 4.52 20.07 -38.89
N LEU A 481 5.86 20.09 -38.85
CA LEU A 481 6.70 19.51 -39.90
C LEU A 481 6.48 17.99 -40.02
N GLU A 482 6.29 17.27 -38.90
CA GLU A 482 5.90 15.85 -38.92
C GLU A 482 4.52 15.67 -39.56
N ALA A 483 3.56 16.53 -39.22
CA ALA A 483 2.21 16.48 -39.78
C ALA A 483 2.21 16.66 -41.32
N VAL A 484 3.02 17.59 -41.84
CA VAL A 484 3.22 17.80 -43.28
C VAL A 484 3.74 16.51 -43.94
N GLN A 485 4.75 15.87 -43.35
CA GLN A 485 5.29 14.61 -43.89
C GLN A 485 4.25 13.49 -43.90
N GLN A 486 3.46 13.35 -42.83
CA GLN A 486 2.41 12.32 -42.73
C GLN A 486 1.29 12.56 -43.74
N SER A 487 0.88 13.82 -43.94
CA SER A 487 -0.15 14.19 -44.91
C SER A 487 0.32 13.96 -46.36
N ALA A 488 1.58 14.25 -46.64
CA ALA A 488 2.17 14.06 -47.98
C ALA A 488 2.47 12.58 -48.31
N ASN A 489 2.56 11.70 -47.32
CA ASN A 489 2.87 10.30 -47.52
C ASN A 489 1.99 9.43 -46.57
N PRO A 490 0.70 9.27 -46.86
CA PRO A 490 -0.20 8.45 -46.05
C PRO A 490 0.32 7.03 -45.91
N GLY A 491 0.27 6.47 -44.72
CA GLY A 491 0.74 5.11 -44.43
C GLY A 491 2.25 4.96 -44.23
N ILE A 492 3.00 6.06 -44.13
CA ILE A 492 4.44 6.02 -43.89
C ILE A 492 4.75 5.35 -42.53
N ASN A 493 5.66 4.36 -42.55
CA ASN A 493 6.03 3.61 -41.33
C ASN A 493 6.96 4.36 -40.39
N ALA A 494 7.77 5.29 -40.89
CA ALA A 494 8.73 6.06 -40.10
C ALA A 494 8.68 7.54 -40.51
N THR A 495 8.55 8.43 -39.54
CA THR A 495 8.50 9.88 -39.75
C THR A 495 9.80 10.56 -39.36
N ILE A 496 9.87 11.91 -39.53
CA ILE A 496 11.01 12.69 -39.01
C ILE A 496 11.21 12.50 -37.52
N LYS A 497 10.18 12.13 -36.78
CA LYS A 497 10.23 11.83 -35.36
C LYS A 497 11.20 10.67 -35.06
N ASP A 498 11.12 9.59 -35.82
CA ASP A 498 11.94 8.40 -35.60
C ASP A 498 13.44 8.66 -35.79
N ARG A 499 13.78 9.66 -36.60
CA ARG A 499 15.17 9.98 -36.92
C ARG A 499 15.70 11.21 -36.19
N TYR A 500 14.88 12.25 -36.03
CA TYR A 500 15.36 13.60 -35.66
C TYR A 500 14.83 14.10 -34.33
N PHE A 501 13.88 13.43 -33.65
CA PHE A 501 13.26 13.93 -32.43
C PHE A 501 14.27 14.31 -31.34
N ASN A 502 15.22 13.43 -31.08
CA ASN A 502 16.23 13.67 -30.04
C ASN A 502 17.18 14.80 -30.41
N SER A 503 17.65 14.86 -31.64
CA SER A 503 18.55 15.93 -32.10
C SER A 503 17.81 17.27 -32.25
N ALA A 504 16.56 17.28 -32.69
CA ALA A 504 15.74 18.50 -32.73
C ALA A 504 15.51 19.10 -31.35
N SER A 505 15.34 18.26 -30.33
CA SER A 505 15.18 18.71 -28.94
C SER A 505 16.50 19.06 -28.24
N ALA A 506 17.65 18.55 -28.70
CA ALA A 506 18.95 18.76 -28.04
C ALA A 506 19.85 19.76 -28.78
N THR A 507 19.84 19.74 -30.11
CA THR A 507 20.76 20.53 -30.97
C THR A 507 19.99 21.17 -32.14
N PRO A 508 19.04 22.09 -31.88
CA PRO A 508 18.11 22.59 -32.90
C PRO A 508 18.78 23.31 -34.05
N SER A 509 19.87 24.03 -33.83
CA SER A 509 20.58 24.76 -34.93
C SER A 509 21.07 23.86 -36.06
N SER A 510 21.43 22.62 -35.73
CA SER A 510 21.92 21.62 -36.70
C SER A 510 20.79 20.94 -37.48
N VAL A 511 19.56 20.89 -36.92
CA VAL A 511 18.50 20.02 -37.41
C VAL A 511 17.37 20.80 -38.07
N PHE A 512 16.91 21.91 -37.51
CA PHE A 512 15.75 22.65 -38.03
C PHE A 512 15.93 23.16 -39.46
N PRO A 513 17.09 23.70 -39.90
CA PRO A 513 17.28 24.06 -41.29
C PRO A 513 17.04 22.92 -42.28
N LEU A 514 17.53 21.72 -41.92
CA LEU A 514 17.30 20.50 -42.69
C LEU A 514 15.82 20.12 -42.74
N LEU A 515 15.12 20.14 -41.59
CA LEU A 515 13.71 19.76 -41.49
C LEU A 515 12.79 20.69 -42.25
N ILE A 516 13.06 22.01 -42.19
CA ILE A 516 12.31 23.05 -42.96
C ILE A 516 12.49 22.81 -44.47
N ASN A 517 13.71 22.53 -44.92
CA ASN A 517 13.96 22.23 -46.33
C ASN A 517 13.27 20.91 -46.77
N LEU A 518 13.26 19.89 -45.94
CA LEU A 518 12.52 18.65 -46.22
C LEU A 518 11.00 18.89 -46.31
N ALA A 519 10.46 19.76 -45.45
CA ALA A 519 9.05 20.08 -45.44
C ALA A 519 8.59 20.73 -46.76
N GLN A 520 9.43 21.57 -47.44
CA GLN A 520 9.11 22.15 -48.74
C GLN A 520 8.84 21.07 -49.78
N LYS A 521 9.64 19.99 -49.78
CA LYS A 521 9.46 18.85 -50.70
C LYS A 521 8.17 18.06 -50.43
N HIS A 522 7.71 18.03 -49.18
CA HIS A 522 6.45 17.42 -48.81
C HIS A 522 5.25 18.29 -49.11
N LEU A 523 5.34 19.61 -48.88
CA LEU A 523 4.30 20.59 -49.21
C LEU A 523 3.97 20.57 -50.69
N ALA A 524 4.97 20.40 -51.57
CA ALA A 524 4.78 20.31 -53.02
C ALA A 524 3.99 19.08 -53.48
N LYS A 525 3.75 18.10 -52.61
CA LYS A 525 2.98 16.87 -52.89
C LYS A 525 1.53 16.97 -52.41
N LEU A 526 1.19 17.99 -51.65
CA LEU A 526 -0.14 18.21 -51.09
C LEU A 526 -1.00 18.98 -52.10
N ASP A 527 -2.33 18.86 -51.95
CA ASP A 527 -3.25 19.74 -52.63
C ASP A 527 -3.06 21.20 -52.19
N ASP A 528 -3.49 22.14 -53.01
CA ASP A 528 -3.25 23.57 -52.81
C ASP A 528 -3.84 24.10 -51.48
N GLY A 529 -5.02 23.60 -51.06
CA GLY A 529 -5.67 24.02 -49.84
C GLY A 529 -4.91 23.57 -48.59
N LEU A 530 -4.53 22.31 -48.54
CA LEU A 530 -3.79 21.73 -47.43
C LEU A 530 -2.34 22.24 -47.37
N SER A 531 -1.72 22.43 -48.55
CA SER A 531 -0.40 23.03 -48.67
C SER A 531 -0.39 24.45 -48.11
N LEU A 532 -1.35 25.30 -48.52
CA LEU A 532 -1.48 26.69 -48.03
C LEU A 532 -1.74 26.74 -46.51
N TYR A 533 -2.57 25.81 -45.99
CA TYR A 533 -2.82 25.71 -44.56
C TYR A 533 -1.53 25.47 -43.77
N TYR A 534 -0.73 24.48 -44.19
CA TYR A 534 0.52 24.19 -43.50
C TYR A 534 1.59 25.27 -43.68
N GLN A 535 1.66 25.88 -44.86
CA GLN A 535 2.58 26.99 -45.11
C GLN A 535 2.31 28.16 -44.16
N LYS A 536 1.05 28.58 -44.02
CA LYS A 536 0.65 29.63 -43.06
C LYS A 536 1.05 29.24 -41.63
N LYS A 537 0.78 27.99 -41.22
CA LYS A 537 1.08 27.52 -39.88
C LYS A 537 2.58 27.46 -39.59
N ILE A 538 3.39 27.08 -40.55
CA ILE A 538 4.85 27.12 -40.46
C ILE A 538 5.35 28.57 -40.37
N ALA A 539 4.84 29.45 -41.20
CA ALA A 539 5.18 30.86 -41.19
C ALA A 539 4.89 31.52 -39.84
N ASP A 540 3.67 31.29 -39.29
CA ASP A 540 3.27 31.82 -37.98
C ASP A 540 4.20 31.34 -36.84
N LEU A 541 4.71 30.13 -36.93
CA LEU A 541 5.63 29.61 -35.93
C LEU A 541 7.05 30.11 -36.12
N ILE A 542 7.49 30.31 -37.36
CA ILE A 542 8.80 30.90 -37.68
C ILE A 542 8.84 32.37 -37.26
N ASP A 543 7.79 33.14 -37.47
CA ASP A 543 7.69 34.55 -37.05
C ASP A 543 7.81 34.71 -35.52
N ARG A 544 7.48 33.68 -34.73
CA ARG A 544 7.68 33.67 -33.28
C ARG A 544 9.11 33.38 -32.85
N ILE A 545 9.98 32.99 -33.78
CA ILE A 545 11.40 32.70 -33.50
C ILE A 545 12.16 34.03 -33.64
N THR A 546 12.23 34.77 -32.53
CA THR A 546 12.92 36.07 -32.45
C THR A 546 14.39 35.97 -32.11
N GLN A 547 14.90 34.78 -31.84
CA GLN A 547 16.28 34.51 -31.43
C GLN A 547 16.94 33.51 -32.37
N THR A 548 18.28 33.51 -32.37
CA THR A 548 19.05 32.49 -33.09
C THR A 548 18.82 31.10 -32.49
N LEU A 549 18.76 30.08 -33.34
CA LEU A 549 18.62 28.69 -32.91
C LEU A 549 19.81 28.28 -32.07
N PRO A 550 19.61 27.79 -30.82
CA PRO A 550 20.72 27.42 -29.95
C PRO A 550 21.44 26.18 -30.46
N ALA A 551 22.77 26.13 -30.26
CA ALA A 551 23.56 24.96 -30.60
C ALA A 551 23.20 23.76 -29.69
N ARG A 552 22.80 24.03 -28.43
CA ARG A 552 22.37 23.01 -27.44
C ARG A 552 21.25 23.56 -26.58
N MET A 553 20.29 22.70 -26.26
CA MET A 553 19.23 22.97 -25.28
C MET A 553 19.46 22.15 -23.99
N ALA A 554 19.33 22.82 -22.84
CA ALA A 554 19.39 22.21 -21.52
C ALA A 554 18.13 21.34 -21.25
N LEU A 555 18.16 20.51 -20.22
CA LEU A 555 17.03 19.59 -19.89
C LEU A 555 15.70 20.34 -19.70
N PRO A 556 15.60 21.50 -19.04
CA PRO A 556 14.36 22.27 -18.95
C PRO A 556 13.84 22.74 -20.32
N GLU A 557 14.73 23.16 -21.20
CA GLU A 557 14.38 23.59 -22.56
C GLU A 557 13.91 22.40 -23.42
N GLN A 558 14.55 21.24 -23.28
CA GLN A 558 14.09 19.99 -23.91
C GLN A 558 12.70 19.59 -23.41
N GLY A 559 12.41 19.78 -22.11
CA GLY A 559 11.08 19.57 -21.54
C GLY A 559 10.02 20.49 -22.15
N ALA A 560 10.35 21.77 -22.34
CA ALA A 560 9.45 22.71 -23.01
C ALA A 560 9.22 22.34 -24.49
N PHE A 561 10.27 21.90 -25.20
CA PHE A 561 10.15 21.38 -26.57
C PHE A 561 9.19 20.17 -26.61
N GLN A 562 9.37 19.20 -25.72
CA GLN A 562 8.53 18.00 -25.63
C GLN A 562 7.07 18.34 -25.35
N LEU A 563 6.83 19.32 -24.48
CA LEU A 563 5.48 19.79 -24.16
C LEU A 563 4.84 20.53 -25.35
N GLY A 564 5.59 21.40 -26.06
CA GLY A 564 5.13 22.07 -27.28
C GLY A 564 4.75 21.09 -28.38
N TYR A 565 5.57 20.05 -28.57
CA TYR A 565 5.28 18.94 -29.49
C TYR A 565 3.98 18.21 -29.10
N TYR A 566 3.82 17.87 -27.82
CA TYR A 566 2.61 17.20 -27.33
C TYR A 566 1.35 18.04 -27.56
N HIS A 567 1.35 19.31 -27.14
CA HIS A 567 0.20 20.21 -27.26
C HIS A 567 -0.21 20.41 -28.71
N GLU A 568 0.73 20.70 -29.62
CA GLU A 568 0.45 20.92 -31.03
C GLU A 568 -0.13 19.66 -31.70
N THR A 569 0.39 18.49 -31.31
CA THR A 569 -0.11 17.18 -31.77
C THR A 569 -1.55 16.95 -31.30
N GLN A 570 -1.86 17.21 -30.02
CA GLN A 570 -3.22 17.02 -29.49
C GLN A 570 -4.23 17.97 -30.14
N LYS A 571 -3.86 19.24 -30.40
CA LYS A 571 -4.72 20.20 -31.09
C LYS A 571 -5.11 19.73 -32.50
N ARG A 572 -4.18 19.12 -33.22
CA ARG A 572 -4.44 18.54 -34.53
C ARG A 572 -5.54 17.49 -34.51
N TYR A 573 -5.45 16.53 -33.56
CA TYR A 573 -6.46 15.48 -33.44
C TYR A 573 -7.82 15.96 -32.93
N ALA A 574 -7.86 17.03 -32.14
CA ALA A 574 -9.11 17.61 -31.66
C ALA A 574 -9.92 18.28 -32.79
N LYS A 575 -9.24 18.87 -33.79
CA LYS A 575 -9.90 19.50 -34.94
C LYS A 575 -10.48 18.51 -35.93
N SER A 576 -9.81 17.39 -36.19
CA SER A 576 -10.30 16.38 -37.13
C SER A 576 -11.63 15.74 -36.71
N LYS A 577 -11.91 15.67 -35.41
CA LYS A 577 -13.20 15.17 -34.88
C LYS A 577 -14.38 16.15 -35.01
N LYS A 578 -14.12 17.44 -35.12
CA LYS A 578 -15.17 18.45 -35.33
C LYS A 578 -15.59 18.55 -36.80
N GLU A 579 -14.77 18.08 -37.72
CA GLU A 579 -15.05 18.06 -39.17
C GLU A 579 -15.75 16.75 -39.59
N GLU A 580 -15.72 15.69 -38.77
CA GLU A 580 -16.40 14.41 -39.01
C GLU A 580 -17.75 14.28 -38.28
N SER A 581 -18.16 15.23 -37.45
CA SER A 581 -19.43 15.31 -36.74
C SER A 581 -20.31 16.45 -37.30
#